data_91c4907a7f8b876a55b060050e616e64
#
_entry.id   91c4907a7f8b876a55b060050e616e64
#
_cell.length_a   1.000
_cell.length_b   1.000
_cell.length_c   1.000
_cell.angle_alpha   90.00
_cell.angle_beta   90.00
_cell.angle_gamma   90.00
#
_symmetry.space_group_name_H-M   'P 1'
#
loop_
_entity.id
_entity.type
_entity.pdbx_description
1 polymer ?
#
loop_
_entity_poly.entity_id
_entity_poly.type
_entity_poly.pdbx_seq_one_letter_code
_entity_poly.pdbx_strand_id
1 'polypeptide(L)'
;MRAANYSSMNIFNENQVKEINKVIKSNFVEGKDDFAADSHKTSDVKFVYLGKIQKFIFPFIDFCQTANNNFFGFDLHSLTSLKKLNYNIYDEGTEYSWHIDAVPRDPVRDIKLTALLNLSEESYEGGELVLFRANEIVCTEFNKPGSAIIFPSFLNHKVNKITSGKRHTLAIWLSGPKFR
;
A
#
# COMPACT_ATOMS: atom_id res chain seq x y z
N MET A 1 19.23 9.50 14.60
CA MET A 1 17.84 9.95 14.42
C MET A 1 17.36 9.36 13.09
N ARG A 2 16.43 8.41 13.13
CA ARG A 2 15.88 7.79 11.92
C ARG A 2 14.80 8.72 11.37
N ALA A 3 15.07 9.47 10.30
CA ALA A 3 14.22 10.55 9.83
C ALA A 3 13.83 10.39 8.35
N ALA A 4 13.50 9.18 7.94
CA ALA A 4 12.94 8.97 6.61
C ALA A 4 11.43 9.25 6.63
N ASN A 5 10.92 10.02 5.67
CA ASN A 5 9.48 10.18 5.48
C ASN A 5 8.88 8.91 4.87
N TYR A 6 9.64 8.24 4.02
CA TYR A 6 9.31 6.98 3.37
C TYR A 6 10.59 6.26 2.90
N SER A 7 10.44 5.01 2.50
CA SER A 7 11.44 4.26 1.75
C SER A 7 10.78 3.65 0.52
N SER A 8 11.46 3.66 -0.62
CA SER A 8 10.96 3.07 -1.86
C SER A 8 12.03 2.26 -2.57
N MET A 9 11.62 1.27 -3.34
CA MET A 9 12.49 0.40 -4.13
C MET A 9 11.70 -0.20 -5.30
N ASN A 10 12.31 -0.30 -6.48
CA ASN A 10 11.75 -1.13 -7.55
C ASN A 10 12.16 -2.59 -7.30
N ILE A 11 11.18 -3.44 -7.00
CA ILE A 11 11.38 -4.82 -6.51
C ILE A 11 11.13 -5.84 -7.62
N PHE A 12 10.11 -5.60 -8.46
CA PHE A 12 9.67 -6.53 -9.48
C PHE A 12 9.79 -5.93 -10.88
N ASN A 13 10.12 -6.77 -11.85
CA ASN A 13 10.01 -6.42 -13.26
C ASN A 13 8.57 -6.63 -13.77
N GLU A 14 8.30 -6.19 -15.00
CA GLU A 14 6.96 -6.26 -15.61
C GLU A 14 6.41 -7.69 -15.72
N ASN A 15 7.24 -8.69 -16.04
CA ASN A 15 6.79 -10.08 -16.12
C ASN A 15 6.37 -10.62 -14.75
N GLN A 16 7.12 -10.28 -13.71
CA GLN A 16 6.78 -10.65 -12.33
C GLN A 16 5.49 -9.95 -11.88
N VAL A 17 5.29 -8.68 -12.25
CA VAL A 17 4.02 -7.96 -11.97
C VAL A 17 2.83 -8.67 -12.60
N LYS A 18 2.93 -9.08 -13.87
CA LYS A 18 1.87 -9.84 -14.56
C LYS A 18 1.58 -11.18 -13.89
N GLU A 19 2.63 -11.90 -13.48
CA GLU A 19 2.48 -13.17 -12.76
C GLU A 19 1.80 -13.00 -11.40
N ILE A 20 2.24 -12.00 -10.61
CA ILE A 20 1.64 -11.65 -9.32
C ILE A 20 0.16 -11.31 -9.50
N ASN A 21 -0.18 -10.46 -10.46
CA ASN A 21 -1.56 -10.09 -10.75
C ASN A 21 -2.43 -11.29 -11.12
N LYS A 22 -1.92 -12.20 -11.94
CA LYS A 22 -2.63 -13.44 -12.31
C LYS A 22 -3.00 -14.26 -11.07
N VAL A 23 -2.07 -14.39 -10.14
CA VAL A 23 -2.30 -15.13 -8.89
C VAL A 23 -3.28 -14.39 -7.98
N ILE A 24 -3.14 -13.07 -7.82
CA ILE A 24 -4.04 -12.25 -7.01
C ILE A 24 -5.47 -12.35 -7.54
N LYS A 25 -5.67 -12.10 -8.83
CA LYS A 25 -6.99 -12.10 -9.49
C LYS A 25 -7.69 -13.47 -9.39
N SER A 26 -6.92 -14.58 -9.38
CA SER A 26 -7.49 -15.94 -9.19
C SER A 26 -7.85 -16.27 -7.74
N ASN A 27 -7.46 -15.44 -6.78
CA ASN A 27 -7.66 -15.67 -5.34
C ASN A 27 -8.41 -14.52 -4.65
N PHE A 28 -9.16 -13.71 -5.39
CA PHE A 28 -10.01 -12.70 -4.80
C PHE A 28 -11.04 -13.33 -3.87
N VAL A 29 -11.28 -12.68 -2.75
CA VAL A 29 -12.29 -13.06 -1.76
C VAL A 29 -13.23 -11.90 -1.49
N GLU A 30 -14.43 -12.22 -1.05
CA GLU A 30 -15.40 -11.23 -0.63
C GLU A 30 -14.89 -10.45 0.60
N GLY A 31 -15.22 -9.18 0.67
CA GLY A 31 -14.88 -8.32 1.78
C GLY A 31 -15.57 -6.98 1.64
N LYS A 32 -15.70 -6.28 2.77
CA LYS A 32 -16.08 -4.87 2.77
C LYS A 32 -14.80 -4.05 2.88
N ASP A 33 -14.71 -3.02 2.06
CA ASP A 33 -13.73 -1.96 2.30
C ASP A 33 -14.27 -1.12 3.47
N ASP A 34 -13.65 -1.28 4.64
CA ASP A 34 -14.01 -0.51 5.85
C ASP A 34 -13.78 1.00 5.64
N PHE A 35 -13.05 1.38 4.59
CA PHE A 35 -12.79 2.75 4.16
C PHE A 35 -13.74 3.21 3.03
N ALA A 36 -14.55 2.33 2.45
CA ALA A 36 -15.51 2.68 1.39
C ALA A 36 -16.63 3.61 1.88
N ALA A 37 -16.85 3.68 3.19
CA ALA A 37 -17.76 4.66 3.80
C ALA A 37 -17.15 6.07 3.85
N ASP A 38 -15.85 6.20 3.58
CA ASP A 38 -15.19 7.49 3.42
C ASP A 38 -15.53 8.04 2.05
N SER A 39 -16.33 9.10 2.00
CA SER A 39 -16.75 9.81 0.78
C SER A 39 -15.59 10.33 -0.09
N HIS A 40 -14.35 10.04 0.33
CA HIS A 40 -13.10 10.52 -0.25
C HIS A 40 -12.34 9.50 -1.06
N LYS A 41 -12.80 8.23 -1.13
CA LYS A 41 -12.16 7.16 -1.90
C LYS A 41 -13.10 6.69 -3.01
N THR A 42 -12.66 6.82 -4.26
CA THR A 42 -13.46 6.44 -5.44
C THR A 42 -12.92 5.20 -6.16
N SER A 43 -11.78 4.62 -5.69
CA SER A 43 -11.22 3.38 -6.25
C SER A 43 -12.04 2.14 -5.87
N ASP A 44 -12.09 1.14 -6.75
CA ASP A 44 -12.59 -0.20 -6.40
C ASP A 44 -11.55 -0.96 -5.56
N VAL A 45 -12.02 -1.80 -4.64
CA VAL A 45 -11.16 -2.61 -3.77
C VAL A 45 -11.55 -4.07 -3.83
N LYS A 46 -10.59 -4.91 -4.17
CA LYS A 46 -10.69 -6.36 -4.05
C LYS A 46 -9.79 -6.85 -2.92
N PHE A 47 -10.08 -8.01 -2.39
CA PHE A 47 -9.35 -8.57 -1.26
C PHE A 47 -8.71 -9.90 -1.62
N VAL A 48 -7.54 -10.15 -1.02
CA VAL A 48 -6.83 -11.43 -1.12
C VAL A 48 -6.18 -11.77 0.21
N TYR A 49 -6.19 -13.05 0.60
CA TYR A 49 -5.44 -13.49 1.78
C TYR A 49 -3.95 -13.60 1.50
N LEU A 50 -3.13 -13.08 2.41
CA LEU A 50 -1.68 -13.13 2.32
C LEU A 50 -1.17 -14.56 2.06
N GLY A 51 -1.71 -15.57 2.76
CA GLY A 51 -1.30 -16.97 2.59
C GLY A 51 -1.44 -17.52 1.18
N LYS A 52 -2.31 -16.93 0.34
CA LYS A 52 -2.48 -17.33 -1.06
C LYS A 52 -1.41 -16.78 -1.99
N ILE A 53 -0.81 -15.65 -1.65
CA ILE A 53 0.10 -14.91 -2.52
C ILE A 53 1.50 -14.70 -1.92
N GLN A 54 1.72 -15.04 -0.65
CA GLN A 54 2.93 -14.71 0.12
C GLN A 54 4.23 -15.08 -0.61
N LYS A 55 4.30 -16.24 -1.21
CA LYS A 55 5.50 -16.71 -1.93
C LYS A 55 5.84 -15.85 -3.15
N PHE A 56 4.86 -15.22 -3.79
CA PHE A 56 5.05 -14.37 -4.96
C PHE A 56 5.45 -12.94 -4.59
N ILE A 57 5.05 -12.48 -3.40
CA ILE A 57 5.34 -11.13 -2.90
C ILE A 57 6.36 -11.13 -1.75
N PHE A 58 7.06 -12.25 -1.52
CA PHE A 58 8.06 -12.34 -0.46
C PHE A 58 9.10 -11.22 -0.50
N PRO A 59 9.67 -10.84 -1.67
CA PRO A 59 10.59 -9.70 -1.75
C PRO A 59 10.00 -8.37 -1.28
N PHE A 60 8.68 -8.17 -1.47
CA PHE A 60 7.99 -6.98 -0.94
C PHE A 60 7.86 -7.02 0.59
N ILE A 61 7.56 -8.19 1.16
CA ILE A 61 7.48 -8.37 2.61
C ILE A 61 8.86 -8.14 3.25
N ASP A 62 9.90 -8.69 2.65
CA ASP A 62 11.29 -8.53 3.09
C ASP A 62 11.75 -7.07 3.03
N PHE A 63 11.41 -6.37 1.95
CA PHE A 63 11.62 -4.92 1.83
C PHE A 63 10.95 -4.15 2.98
N CYS A 64 9.71 -4.49 3.33
CA CYS A 64 9.01 -3.82 4.43
C CYS A 64 9.70 -4.02 5.77
N GLN A 65 10.17 -5.23 6.06
CA GLN A 65 10.90 -5.54 7.29
C GLN A 65 12.25 -4.82 7.34
N THR A 66 13.00 -4.87 6.25
CA THR A 66 14.29 -4.20 6.11
C THR A 66 14.16 -2.68 6.27
N ALA A 67 13.17 -2.08 5.62
CA ALA A 67 12.91 -0.65 5.73
C ALA A 67 12.52 -0.26 7.17
N ASN A 68 11.69 -1.06 7.83
CA ASN A 68 11.36 -0.82 9.23
C ASN A 68 12.60 -0.87 10.12
N ASN A 69 13.44 -1.89 9.97
CA ASN A 69 14.64 -2.05 10.78
C ASN A 69 15.65 -0.92 10.59
N ASN A 70 15.81 -0.44 9.35
CA ASN A 70 16.81 0.56 9.00
C ASN A 70 16.33 2.00 9.25
N PHE A 71 15.04 2.30 9.02
CA PHE A 71 14.55 3.68 8.94
C PHE A 71 13.49 4.03 9.99
N PHE A 72 12.55 3.12 10.32
CA PHE A 72 11.41 3.47 11.16
C PHE A 72 11.53 2.94 12.60
N GLY A 73 11.92 1.69 12.78
CA GLY A 73 12.19 1.09 14.09
C GLY A 73 10.97 0.83 14.94
N PHE A 74 9.81 0.59 14.32
CA PHE A 74 8.60 0.21 15.06
C PHE A 74 8.64 -1.25 15.49
N ASP A 75 8.10 -1.54 16.67
CA ASP A 75 7.73 -2.89 17.06
C ASP A 75 6.54 -3.31 16.20
N LEU A 76 6.70 -4.37 15.41
CA LEU A 76 5.67 -4.87 14.51
C LEU A 76 5.24 -6.27 14.91
N HIS A 77 3.93 -6.51 14.84
CA HIS A 77 3.39 -7.86 14.94
C HIS A 77 3.66 -8.65 13.65
N SER A 78 3.87 -9.96 13.79
CA SER A 78 4.05 -10.84 12.63
C SER A 78 2.83 -10.83 11.72
N LEU A 79 3.08 -10.85 10.42
CA LEU A 79 2.04 -11.07 9.42
C LEU A 79 1.61 -12.54 9.44
N THR A 80 0.30 -12.78 9.46
CA THR A 80 -0.26 -14.13 9.41
C THR A 80 -0.82 -14.43 8.02
N SER A 81 -0.89 -15.71 7.66
CA SER A 81 -1.48 -16.15 6.39
C SER A 81 -2.95 -15.73 6.21
N LEU A 82 -3.66 -15.47 7.32
CA LEU A 82 -5.04 -15.00 7.34
C LEU A 82 -5.18 -13.49 7.18
N LYS A 83 -4.07 -12.74 7.11
CA LYS A 83 -4.11 -11.29 6.84
C LYS A 83 -4.75 -11.04 5.48
N LYS A 84 -5.85 -10.28 5.49
CA LYS A 84 -6.50 -9.81 4.28
C LYS A 84 -5.79 -8.56 3.78
N LEU A 85 -5.45 -8.53 2.51
CA LEU A 85 -4.77 -7.43 1.83
C LEU A 85 -5.73 -6.76 0.86
N ASN A 86 -5.58 -5.44 0.67
CA ASN A 86 -6.37 -4.68 -0.28
C ASN A 86 -5.65 -4.57 -1.62
N TYR A 87 -6.31 -5.02 -2.67
CA TYR A 87 -5.92 -4.78 -4.05
C TYR A 87 -6.80 -3.65 -4.59
N ASN A 88 -6.21 -2.44 -4.68
CA ASN A 88 -6.91 -1.24 -5.10
C ASN A 88 -6.83 -1.08 -6.61
N ILE A 89 -7.95 -0.74 -7.23
CA ILE A 89 -8.09 -0.49 -8.67
C ILE A 89 -8.54 0.95 -8.83
N TYR A 90 -7.70 1.74 -9.45
CA TYR A 90 -7.97 3.13 -9.80
C TYR A 90 -8.17 3.22 -11.31
N ASP A 91 -9.41 3.43 -11.73
CA ASP A 91 -9.75 3.75 -13.11
C ASP A 91 -9.60 5.25 -13.38
N GLU A 92 -9.65 5.65 -14.64
CA GLU A 92 -9.66 7.06 -15.03
C GLU A 92 -10.76 7.83 -14.28
N GLY A 93 -10.41 9.01 -13.78
CA GLY A 93 -11.29 9.86 -12.98
C GLY A 93 -11.32 9.53 -11.48
N THR A 94 -10.77 8.38 -11.04
CA THR A 94 -10.76 8.00 -9.62
C THR A 94 -9.55 8.57 -8.88
N GLU A 95 -9.72 8.78 -7.58
CA GLU A 95 -8.72 9.34 -6.66
C GLU A 95 -8.93 8.85 -5.24
N TYR A 96 -8.02 9.18 -4.34
CA TYR A 96 -8.21 9.04 -2.91
C TYR A 96 -7.69 10.30 -2.21
N SER A 97 -8.60 11.08 -1.64
CA SER A 97 -8.30 12.35 -0.99
C SER A 97 -7.42 12.19 0.24
N TRP A 98 -6.99 13.31 0.83
CA TRP A 98 -6.15 13.36 2.02
C TRP A 98 -6.72 12.55 3.18
N HIS A 99 -5.93 11.62 3.70
CA HIS A 99 -6.29 10.76 4.84
C HIS A 99 -5.04 10.26 5.56
N ILE A 100 -5.26 9.65 6.72
CA ILE A 100 -4.26 8.88 7.46
C ILE A 100 -4.79 7.45 7.67
N ASP A 101 -3.89 6.47 7.69
CA ASP A 101 -4.26 5.07 7.92
C ASP A 101 -4.22 4.68 9.40
N ALA A 102 -3.49 5.43 10.21
CA ALA A 102 -3.34 5.19 11.65
C ALA A 102 -4.57 5.66 12.45
N VAL A 103 -5.76 5.18 12.08
CA VAL A 103 -6.99 5.46 12.84
C VAL A 103 -7.15 4.46 13.98
N PRO A 104 -7.50 4.92 15.21
CA PRO A 104 -7.66 4.04 16.37
C PRO A 104 -8.94 3.21 16.25
N ARG A 105 -8.86 2.06 15.57
CA ARG A 105 -9.98 1.14 15.36
C ARG A 105 -9.89 -0.13 16.21
N ASP A 106 -8.68 -0.46 16.68
CA ASP A 106 -8.41 -1.68 17.43
C ASP A 106 -7.99 -1.30 18.86
N PRO A 107 -8.54 -1.92 19.91
CA PRO A 107 -8.22 -1.56 21.30
C PRO A 107 -6.79 -1.94 21.73
N VAL A 108 -6.15 -2.88 21.05
CA VAL A 108 -4.86 -3.44 21.47
C VAL A 108 -3.67 -3.14 20.55
N ARG A 109 -3.93 -2.69 19.32
CA ARG A 109 -2.90 -2.42 18.34
C ARG A 109 -3.18 -1.18 17.51
N ASP A 110 -2.12 -0.59 16.97
CA ASP A 110 -2.19 0.49 15.99
C ASP A 110 -1.53 0.05 14.68
N ILE A 111 -1.98 0.63 13.58
CA ILE A 111 -1.27 0.54 12.31
C ILE A 111 -0.06 1.47 12.42
N LYS A 112 1.15 0.92 12.21
CA LYS A 112 2.42 1.64 12.31
C LYS A 112 2.93 2.12 10.96
N LEU A 113 2.87 1.22 9.97
CA LEU A 113 3.37 1.47 8.62
C LEU A 113 2.34 1.07 7.58
N THR A 114 2.25 1.88 6.54
CA THR A 114 1.54 1.59 5.30
C THR A 114 2.57 1.23 4.24
N ALA A 115 2.40 0.08 3.62
CA ALA A 115 3.23 -0.37 2.52
C ALA A 115 2.37 -0.63 1.29
N LEU A 116 2.81 -0.10 0.15
CA LEU A 116 2.13 -0.23 -1.13
C LEU A 116 3.08 -0.83 -2.16
N LEU A 117 2.56 -1.73 -2.98
CA LEU A 117 3.25 -2.30 -4.15
C LEU A 117 2.47 -1.89 -5.41
N ASN A 118 3.14 -1.25 -6.36
CA ASN A 118 2.55 -0.89 -7.65
C ASN A 118 2.49 -2.13 -8.56
N LEU A 119 1.28 -2.57 -8.86
CA LEU A 119 0.99 -3.72 -9.70
C LEU A 119 0.30 -3.33 -11.02
N SER A 120 0.44 -2.09 -11.46
CA SER A 120 -0.07 -1.65 -12.77
C SER A 120 0.58 -2.45 -13.89
N GLU A 121 -0.21 -2.94 -14.83
CA GLU A 121 0.28 -3.75 -15.97
C GLU A 121 0.52 -2.88 -17.21
N GLU A 122 -0.09 -1.71 -17.24
CA GLU A 122 -0.01 -0.74 -18.33
C GLU A 122 0.41 0.63 -17.77
N SER A 123 0.86 1.51 -18.64
CA SER A 123 1.13 2.89 -18.28
C SER A 123 -0.15 3.62 -17.91
N TYR A 124 -0.04 4.53 -16.98
CA TYR A 124 -1.14 5.41 -16.57
C TYR A 124 -0.59 6.82 -16.31
N GLU A 125 -1.46 7.80 -16.33
CA GLU A 125 -1.14 9.20 -16.03
C GLU A 125 -1.96 9.67 -14.83
N GLY A 126 -1.38 10.58 -14.06
CA GLY A 126 -1.92 10.97 -12.76
C GLY A 126 -1.67 9.89 -11.70
N GLY A 127 -2.48 9.85 -10.66
CA GLY A 127 -2.43 8.81 -9.63
C GLY A 127 -1.16 8.80 -8.78
N GLU A 128 -0.41 9.89 -8.74
CA GLU A 128 0.76 9.99 -7.89
C GLU A 128 0.35 9.87 -6.42
N LEU A 129 1.13 9.10 -5.67
CA LEU A 129 1.08 9.12 -4.21
C LEU A 129 1.75 10.39 -3.71
N VAL A 130 1.04 11.16 -2.91
CA VAL A 130 1.55 12.38 -2.29
C VAL A 130 1.48 12.22 -0.78
N LEU A 131 2.62 12.40 -0.11
CA LEU A 131 2.73 12.45 1.35
C LEU A 131 2.80 13.90 1.80
N PHE A 132 2.32 14.18 3.01
CA PHE A 132 2.42 15.52 3.62
C PHE A 132 3.20 15.45 4.94
N ARG A 133 4.31 16.18 4.96
CA ARG A 133 5.07 16.48 6.18
C ARG A 133 5.71 17.85 6.04
N ALA A 134 5.10 18.86 6.62
CA ALA A 134 5.41 20.28 6.42
C ALA A 134 5.15 20.79 4.98
N ASN A 135 5.48 19.99 3.96
CA ASN A 135 5.20 20.24 2.55
C ASN A 135 4.69 18.96 1.87
N GLU A 136 4.08 19.10 0.69
CA GLU A 136 3.74 17.97 -0.16
C GLU A 136 5.00 17.31 -0.74
N ILE A 137 5.06 15.99 -0.68
CA ILE A 137 6.12 15.16 -1.24
C ILE A 137 5.47 14.23 -2.26
N VAL A 138 5.71 14.47 -3.53
CA VAL A 138 5.23 13.60 -4.62
C VAL A 138 6.20 12.44 -4.79
N CYS A 139 5.70 11.21 -4.58
CA CYS A 139 6.51 9.99 -4.63
C CYS A 139 6.59 9.44 -6.06
N THR A 140 7.29 10.13 -6.95
CA THR A 140 7.35 9.80 -8.39
C THR A 140 7.99 8.44 -8.68
N GLU A 141 8.95 8.00 -7.87
CA GLU A 141 9.60 6.70 -7.99
C GLU A 141 8.65 5.52 -7.77
N PHE A 142 7.52 5.76 -7.10
CA PHE A 142 6.49 4.75 -6.89
C PHE A 142 5.57 4.56 -8.12
N ASN A 143 5.60 5.47 -9.10
CA ASN A 143 4.76 5.36 -10.30
C ASN A 143 5.17 4.21 -11.22
N LYS A 144 6.41 3.73 -11.11
CA LYS A 144 6.90 2.63 -11.92
C LYS A 144 6.29 1.29 -11.48
N PRO A 145 5.75 0.47 -12.41
CA PRO A 145 5.30 -0.89 -12.09
C PRO A 145 6.39 -1.72 -11.40
N GLY A 146 6.00 -2.50 -10.40
CA GLY A 146 6.92 -3.30 -9.58
C GLY A 146 7.63 -2.53 -8.49
N SER A 147 7.41 -1.22 -8.37
CA SER A 147 7.93 -0.42 -7.26
C SER A 147 7.11 -0.62 -5.99
N ALA A 148 7.79 -0.65 -4.86
CA ALA A 148 7.21 -0.62 -3.54
C ALA A 148 7.56 0.68 -2.82
N ILE A 149 6.67 1.10 -1.92
CA ILE A 149 6.88 2.22 -1.01
C ILE A 149 6.33 1.86 0.36
N ILE A 150 7.00 2.33 1.41
CA ILE A 150 6.58 2.17 2.80
C ILE A 150 6.78 3.48 3.56
N PHE A 151 5.80 3.85 4.37
CA PHE A 151 5.81 5.10 5.15
C PHE A 151 5.02 4.95 6.46
N PRO A 152 5.26 5.82 7.47
CA PRO A 152 4.48 5.83 8.70
C PRO A 152 3.00 6.11 8.43
N SER A 153 2.12 5.25 8.95
CA SER A 153 0.67 5.30 8.69
C SER A 153 -0.03 6.57 9.21
N PHE A 154 0.61 7.30 10.11
CA PHE A 154 0.12 8.58 10.61
C PHE A 154 0.47 9.78 9.69
N LEU A 155 1.26 9.58 8.64
CA LEU A 155 1.47 10.63 7.65
C LEU A 155 0.20 10.82 6.82
N ASN A 156 -0.21 12.08 6.70
CA ASN A 156 -1.31 12.44 5.83
C ASN A 156 -0.88 12.21 4.37
N HIS A 157 -1.72 11.55 3.59
CA HIS A 157 -1.40 11.20 2.21
C HIS A 157 -2.65 11.13 1.34
N LYS A 158 -2.44 11.24 0.05
CA LYS A 158 -3.48 11.14 -0.99
C LYS A 158 -2.98 10.38 -2.20
N VAL A 159 -3.89 9.95 -3.04
CA VAL A 159 -3.63 9.52 -4.42
C VAL A 159 -4.31 10.51 -5.34
N ASN A 160 -3.53 11.20 -6.18
CA ASN A 160 -4.05 12.12 -7.16
C ASN A 160 -4.98 11.40 -8.15
N LYS A 161 -5.84 12.16 -8.80
CA LYS A 161 -6.77 11.64 -9.81
C LYS A 161 -6.01 10.97 -10.95
N ILE A 162 -6.47 9.78 -11.36
CA ILE A 162 -6.02 9.15 -12.60
C ILE A 162 -6.59 9.94 -13.78
N THR A 163 -5.73 10.41 -14.65
CA THR A 163 -6.11 11.17 -15.85
C THR A 163 -6.17 10.32 -17.12
N SER A 164 -5.46 9.19 -17.13
CA SER A 164 -5.50 8.20 -18.21
C SER A 164 -5.04 6.84 -17.72
N GLY A 165 -5.61 5.77 -18.27
CA GLY A 165 -5.22 4.39 -17.97
C GLY A 165 -5.75 3.88 -16.62
N LYS A 166 -5.06 2.85 -16.08
CA LYS A 166 -5.45 2.18 -14.82
C LYS A 166 -4.26 1.98 -13.90
N ARG A 167 -4.43 2.32 -12.64
CA ARG A 167 -3.43 2.09 -11.60
C ARG A 167 -3.89 1.00 -10.65
N HIS A 168 -3.04 -0.01 -10.45
CA HIS A 168 -3.28 -1.10 -9.51
C HIS A 168 -2.27 -1.08 -8.39
N THR A 169 -2.70 -1.25 -7.14
CA THR A 169 -1.79 -1.37 -6.00
C THR A 169 -2.24 -2.45 -5.02
N LEU A 170 -1.27 -3.14 -4.44
CA LEU A 170 -1.49 -4.00 -3.28
C LEU A 170 -1.06 -3.24 -2.03
N ALA A 171 -1.96 -3.14 -1.05
CA ALA A 171 -1.71 -2.46 0.22
C ALA A 171 -1.58 -3.46 1.38
N ILE A 172 -0.55 -3.27 2.21
CA ILE A 172 -0.34 -3.98 3.48
C ILE A 172 -0.20 -2.95 4.59
N TRP A 173 -1.04 -3.04 5.61
CA TRP A 173 -0.89 -2.30 6.86
C TRP A 173 -0.18 -3.15 7.91
N LEU A 174 0.98 -2.68 8.35
CA LEU A 174 1.79 -3.33 9.36
C LEU A 174 1.42 -2.76 10.74
N SER A 175 0.92 -3.61 11.61
CA SER A 175 0.46 -3.23 12.94
C SER A 175 1.48 -3.60 14.01
N GLY A 176 1.43 -2.89 15.12
CA GLY A 176 2.23 -3.14 16.30
C GLY A 176 1.47 -2.77 17.58
N PRO A 177 2.11 -2.78 18.75
CA PRO A 177 1.53 -2.34 20.00
C PRO A 177 1.00 -0.91 19.88
N LYS A 178 0.08 -0.52 20.77
CA LYS A 178 -0.43 0.86 20.86
C LYS A 178 0.72 1.87 20.94
N PHE A 179 0.54 3.03 20.30
CA PHE A 179 1.40 4.19 20.58
C PHE A 179 1.24 4.60 22.05
N ARG A 180 2.35 4.91 22.69
CA ARG A 180 2.42 5.39 24.08
C ARG A 180 2.90 6.81 24.14
#